data_a9a9b53f3d0c7ed19a1485fb94bd1294
#
_entry.id   a9a9b53f3d0c7ed19a1485fb94bd1294
#
_cell.length_a   1.000
_cell.length_b   1.000
_cell.length_c   1.000
_cell.angle_alpha   90.00
_cell.angle_beta   90.00
_cell.angle_gamma   90.00
#
_symmetry.space_group_name_H-M   'P 1'
#
loop_
_entity.id
_entity.type
_entity.pdbx_description
1 polymer ?
#
loop_
_entity_poly.entity_id
_entity_poly.type
_entity_poly.pdbx_seq_one_letter_code
_entity_poly.pdbx_strand_id
1 'polypeptide(L)'
;MDSAEYERKIAHRFAAFDQDGNGYIDRADFNAAAARLLTEFGTTARCDKGQALYTGAEAFWQGMAGIADVDGDQRVTREEFVGGAVKRLRDNPGRFAEIARPFLRAAIAVADSGVHEGAAPASAPVAAVERALRVLGAGADVASVAAQSLDADHDGRVAETDAVAALSAYFTVIEPDA
;
A
#
# COMPACT_ATOMS: atom_id res chain seq x y z
N MET A 1 8.68 -21.13 10.49
CA MET A 1 7.34 -20.53 10.74
C MET A 1 6.34 -21.66 10.64
N ASP A 2 5.39 -21.78 11.58
CA ASP A 2 4.36 -22.82 11.48
C ASP A 2 3.26 -22.44 10.47
N SER A 3 2.50 -23.43 10.00
CA SER A 3 1.44 -23.24 9.00
C SER A 3 0.34 -22.27 9.47
N ALA A 4 0.00 -22.27 10.75
CA ALA A 4 -1.02 -21.38 11.30
C ALA A 4 -0.54 -19.91 11.35
N GLU A 5 0.73 -19.69 11.62
CA GLU A 5 1.33 -18.35 11.56
C GLU A 5 1.37 -17.82 10.12
N TYR A 6 1.75 -18.68 9.17
CA TYR A 6 1.72 -18.35 7.74
C TYR A 6 0.33 -17.93 7.30
N GLU A 7 -0.69 -18.73 7.60
CA GLU A 7 -2.09 -18.43 7.24
C GLU A 7 -2.59 -17.11 7.85
N ARG A 8 -2.24 -16.82 9.11
CA ARG A 8 -2.57 -15.54 9.74
C ARG A 8 -1.91 -14.36 9.03
N LYS A 9 -0.64 -14.49 8.65
CA LYS A 9 0.09 -13.45 7.92
C LYS A 9 -0.52 -13.19 6.54
N ILE A 10 -0.90 -14.24 5.83
CA ILE A 10 -1.57 -14.12 4.53
C ILE A 10 -2.94 -13.44 4.69
N ALA A 11 -3.76 -13.89 5.65
CA ALA A 11 -5.07 -13.29 5.89
C ALA A 11 -4.96 -11.79 6.21
N HIS A 12 -3.96 -11.40 7.00
CA HIS A 12 -3.73 -10.00 7.36
C HIS A 12 -3.32 -9.14 6.15
N ARG A 13 -2.49 -9.69 5.27
CA ARG A 13 -2.05 -9.01 4.05
C ARG A 13 -3.15 -8.89 3.02
N PHE A 14 -3.96 -9.92 2.86
CA PHE A 14 -5.14 -9.89 2.00
C PHE A 14 -6.13 -8.82 2.48
N ALA A 15 -6.46 -8.82 3.77
CA ALA A 15 -7.37 -7.84 4.38
C ALA A 15 -6.87 -6.39 4.29
N ALA A 16 -5.57 -6.17 4.13
CA ALA A 16 -5.04 -4.81 3.92
C ALA A 16 -5.41 -4.25 2.53
N PHE A 17 -5.65 -5.10 1.55
CA PHE A 17 -6.10 -4.71 0.22
C PHE A 17 -7.62 -4.77 0.06
N ASP A 18 -8.29 -5.75 0.65
CA ASP A 18 -9.76 -5.90 0.65
C ASP A 18 -10.38 -4.85 1.59
N GLN A 19 -10.51 -3.63 1.07
CA GLN A 19 -10.87 -2.44 1.86
C GLN A 19 -12.35 -2.38 2.23
N ASP A 20 -13.21 -3.05 1.48
CA ASP A 20 -14.65 -3.14 1.75
C ASP A 20 -15.05 -4.45 2.43
N GLY A 21 -14.12 -5.42 2.56
CA GLY A 21 -14.33 -6.68 3.25
C GLY A 21 -15.25 -7.64 2.51
N ASN A 22 -15.35 -7.53 1.17
CA ASN A 22 -16.22 -8.36 0.36
C ASN A 22 -15.62 -9.74 0.01
N GLY A 23 -14.37 -9.99 0.39
CA GLY A 23 -13.66 -11.25 0.17
C GLY A 23 -12.90 -11.33 -1.16
N TYR A 24 -12.81 -10.23 -1.88
CA TYR A 24 -12.04 -10.08 -3.11
C TYR A 24 -11.19 -8.82 -3.02
N ILE A 25 -10.11 -8.77 -3.77
CA ILE A 25 -9.38 -7.53 -4.03
C ILE A 25 -9.75 -7.12 -5.46
N ASP A 26 -10.28 -5.93 -5.63
CA ASP A 26 -10.64 -5.41 -6.93
C ASP A 26 -10.32 -3.90 -7.06
N ARG A 27 -10.66 -3.33 -8.21
CA ARG A 27 -10.44 -1.90 -8.49
C ARG A 27 -11.11 -0.98 -7.47
N ALA A 28 -12.27 -1.36 -6.94
CA ALA A 28 -13.02 -0.54 -6.01
C ALA A 28 -12.27 -0.36 -4.68
N ASP A 29 -11.51 -1.35 -4.24
CA ASP A 29 -10.68 -1.26 -3.03
C ASP A 29 -9.61 -0.17 -3.15
N PHE A 30 -8.90 -0.14 -4.27
CA PHE A 30 -7.87 0.87 -4.52
C PHE A 30 -8.46 2.27 -4.66
N ASN A 31 -9.63 2.41 -5.30
CA ASN A 31 -10.35 3.68 -5.37
C ASN A 31 -10.88 4.12 -4.00
N ALA A 32 -11.36 3.18 -3.17
CA ALA A 32 -11.80 3.46 -1.81
C ALA A 32 -10.64 3.95 -0.94
N ALA A 33 -9.47 3.31 -1.03
CA ALA A 33 -8.26 3.74 -0.34
C ALA A 33 -7.87 5.18 -0.72
N ALA A 34 -7.86 5.49 -2.03
CA ALA A 34 -7.59 6.84 -2.52
C ALA A 34 -8.62 7.86 -1.99
N ALA A 35 -9.90 7.55 -2.06
CA ALA A 35 -10.97 8.43 -1.57
C ALA A 35 -10.85 8.73 -0.06
N ARG A 36 -10.52 7.72 0.75
CA ARG A 36 -10.30 7.88 2.20
C ARG A 36 -9.12 8.79 2.50
N LEU A 37 -8.01 8.63 1.78
CA LEU A 37 -6.84 9.49 1.92
C LEU A 37 -7.16 10.94 1.54
N LEU A 38 -7.84 11.17 0.43
CA LEU A 38 -8.24 12.52 0.03
C LEU A 38 -9.15 13.18 1.06
N THR A 39 -10.10 12.44 1.61
CA THR A 39 -11.00 12.93 2.66
C THR A 39 -10.23 13.29 3.92
N GLU A 40 -9.32 12.42 4.38
CA GLU A 40 -8.52 12.64 5.59
C GLU A 40 -7.66 13.90 5.50
N PHE A 41 -7.07 14.16 4.35
CA PHE A 41 -6.18 15.31 4.15
C PHE A 41 -6.87 16.52 3.52
N GLY A 42 -8.19 16.51 3.38
CA GLY A 42 -8.96 17.63 2.83
C GLY A 42 -8.58 17.98 1.39
N THR A 43 -8.07 17.02 0.63
CA THR A 43 -7.64 17.19 -0.75
C THR A 43 -8.76 16.82 -1.71
N THR A 44 -9.00 17.66 -2.72
CA THR A 44 -10.06 17.40 -3.70
C THR A 44 -9.58 16.45 -4.79
N ALA A 45 -10.48 15.57 -5.26
CA ALA A 45 -10.18 14.64 -6.35
C ALA A 45 -9.81 15.33 -7.68
N ARG A 46 -10.23 16.59 -7.85
CA ARG A 46 -10.02 17.36 -9.11
C ARG A 46 -8.68 18.10 -9.17
N CYS A 47 -7.97 18.25 -8.05
CA CYS A 47 -6.65 18.87 -8.08
C CYS A 47 -5.60 17.85 -8.53
N ASP A 48 -4.41 18.36 -8.92
CA ASP A 48 -3.32 17.53 -9.45
C ASP A 48 -2.92 16.39 -8.49
N LYS A 49 -2.84 16.65 -7.18
CA LYS A 49 -2.55 15.63 -6.16
C LYS A 49 -3.64 14.55 -6.10
N GLY A 50 -4.91 14.95 -6.17
CA GLY A 50 -6.05 14.02 -6.15
C GLY A 50 -6.09 13.15 -7.42
N GLN A 51 -5.87 13.75 -8.58
CA GLN A 51 -5.79 13.01 -9.85
C GLN A 51 -4.60 12.06 -9.87
N ALA A 52 -3.43 12.48 -9.38
CA ALA A 52 -2.26 11.63 -9.27
C ALA A 52 -2.51 10.43 -8.35
N LEU A 53 -3.25 10.62 -7.25
CA LEU A 53 -3.57 9.53 -6.34
C LEU A 53 -4.50 8.49 -6.98
N TYR A 54 -5.55 8.91 -7.68
CA TYR A 54 -6.41 7.97 -8.42
C TYR A 54 -5.69 7.28 -9.58
N THR A 55 -4.83 7.99 -10.29
CA THR A 55 -3.98 7.40 -11.33
C THR A 55 -3.03 6.36 -10.75
N GLY A 56 -2.44 6.63 -9.59
CA GLY A 56 -1.60 5.70 -8.86
C GLY A 56 -2.37 4.48 -8.35
N ALA A 57 -3.59 4.67 -7.85
CA ALA A 57 -4.49 3.60 -7.42
C ALA A 57 -4.83 2.66 -8.58
N GLU A 58 -5.18 3.22 -9.74
CA GLU A 58 -5.46 2.44 -10.95
C GLU A 58 -4.23 1.67 -11.43
N ALA A 59 -3.06 2.31 -11.45
CA ALA A 59 -1.81 1.64 -11.83
C ALA A 59 -1.46 0.48 -10.88
N PHE A 60 -1.69 0.67 -9.58
CA PHE A 60 -1.46 -0.37 -8.59
C PHE A 60 -2.42 -1.55 -8.79
N TRP A 61 -3.72 -1.29 -8.98
CA TRP A 61 -4.70 -2.32 -9.31
C TRP A 61 -4.33 -3.09 -10.56
N GLN A 62 -4.01 -2.41 -11.66
CA GLN A 62 -3.62 -3.06 -12.92
C GLN A 62 -2.38 -3.94 -12.75
N GLY A 63 -1.41 -3.48 -11.96
CA GLY A 63 -0.24 -4.27 -11.64
C GLY A 63 -0.58 -5.49 -10.78
N MET A 64 -1.45 -5.35 -9.77
CA MET A 64 -1.91 -6.45 -8.92
C MET A 64 -2.69 -7.49 -9.74
N ALA A 65 -3.66 -7.06 -10.53
CA ALA A 65 -4.43 -7.93 -11.40
C ALA A 65 -3.52 -8.68 -12.39
N GLY A 66 -2.57 -7.99 -13.01
CA GLY A 66 -1.62 -8.62 -13.94
C GLY A 66 -0.73 -9.72 -13.34
N ILE A 67 -0.60 -9.77 -12.02
CA ILE A 67 0.20 -10.81 -11.34
C ILE A 67 -0.65 -11.85 -10.59
N ALA A 68 -1.89 -11.54 -10.25
CA ALA A 68 -2.71 -12.35 -9.35
C ALA A 68 -4.04 -12.80 -9.96
N ASP A 69 -4.70 -11.99 -10.76
CA ASP A 69 -5.97 -12.35 -11.43
C ASP A 69 -5.69 -13.39 -12.54
N VAL A 70 -5.90 -14.66 -12.21
CA VAL A 70 -5.54 -15.78 -13.08
C VAL A 70 -6.63 -16.08 -14.11
N ASP A 71 -7.89 -15.95 -13.72
CA ASP A 71 -9.04 -16.26 -14.61
C ASP A 71 -9.57 -15.05 -15.39
N GLY A 72 -9.06 -13.84 -15.07
CA GLY A 72 -9.37 -12.60 -15.81
C GLY A 72 -10.74 -12.01 -15.48
N ASP A 73 -11.33 -12.37 -14.34
CA ASP A 73 -12.65 -11.87 -13.92
C ASP A 73 -12.60 -10.47 -13.28
N GLN A 74 -11.41 -9.85 -13.21
CA GLN A 74 -11.11 -8.57 -12.59
C GLN A 74 -11.31 -8.54 -11.08
N ARG A 75 -11.12 -9.67 -10.44
CA ARG A 75 -11.05 -9.85 -9.00
C ARG A 75 -9.85 -10.69 -8.64
N VAL A 76 -9.36 -10.53 -7.45
CA VAL A 76 -8.30 -11.38 -6.91
C VAL A 76 -8.84 -12.03 -5.66
N THR A 77 -9.10 -13.31 -5.75
CA THR A 77 -9.50 -14.15 -4.61
C THR A 77 -8.31 -14.35 -3.68
N ARG A 78 -8.57 -14.81 -2.44
CA ARG A 78 -7.50 -15.16 -1.51
C ARG A 78 -6.55 -16.23 -2.08
N GLU A 79 -7.08 -17.20 -2.80
CA GLU A 79 -6.30 -18.29 -3.42
C GLU A 79 -5.37 -17.74 -4.52
N GLU A 80 -5.87 -16.87 -5.36
CA GLU A 80 -5.10 -16.18 -6.39
C GLU A 80 -4.07 -15.21 -5.80
N PHE A 81 -4.42 -14.52 -4.71
CA PHE A 81 -3.47 -13.67 -3.99
C PHE A 81 -2.29 -14.48 -3.46
N VAL A 82 -2.52 -15.64 -2.85
CA VAL A 82 -1.46 -16.52 -2.35
C VAL A 82 -0.67 -17.13 -3.51
N GLY A 83 -1.33 -17.71 -4.49
CA GLY A 83 -0.70 -18.38 -5.62
C GLY A 83 0.01 -17.43 -6.60
N GLY A 84 -0.54 -16.24 -6.79
CA GLY A 84 -0.03 -15.21 -7.70
C GLY A 84 0.83 -14.17 -6.99
N ALA A 85 0.20 -13.28 -6.21
CA ALA A 85 0.88 -12.12 -5.63
C ALA A 85 1.96 -12.51 -4.61
N VAL A 86 1.64 -13.31 -3.60
CA VAL A 86 2.57 -13.66 -2.52
C VAL A 86 3.77 -14.43 -3.05
N LYS A 87 3.54 -15.40 -3.93
CA LYS A 87 4.63 -16.18 -4.53
C LYS A 87 5.55 -15.29 -5.37
N ARG A 88 4.98 -14.43 -6.22
CA ARG A 88 5.78 -13.53 -7.07
C ARG A 88 6.45 -12.43 -6.28
N LEU A 89 5.84 -11.95 -5.20
CA LEU A 89 6.44 -11.01 -4.26
C LEU A 89 7.69 -11.59 -3.60
N ARG A 90 7.61 -12.84 -3.15
CA ARG A 90 8.76 -13.56 -2.59
C ARG A 90 9.89 -13.69 -3.62
N ASP A 91 9.54 -14.05 -4.86
CA ASP A 91 10.50 -14.33 -5.91
C ASP A 91 11.10 -13.03 -6.51
N ASN A 92 10.33 -11.94 -6.50
CA ASN A 92 10.78 -10.64 -7.01
C ASN A 92 10.11 -9.44 -6.27
N PRO A 93 10.53 -9.16 -5.04
CA PRO A 93 9.95 -8.08 -4.23
C PRO A 93 10.12 -6.68 -4.86
N GLY A 94 11.20 -6.46 -5.62
CA GLY A 94 11.44 -5.20 -6.29
C GLY A 94 10.39 -4.85 -7.34
N ARG A 95 9.85 -5.84 -8.05
CA ARG A 95 8.80 -5.62 -9.05
C ARG A 95 7.49 -5.16 -8.42
N PHE A 96 7.14 -5.70 -7.27
CA PHE A 96 5.95 -5.26 -6.55
C PHE A 96 6.10 -3.81 -6.04
N ALA A 97 7.27 -3.48 -5.54
CA ALA A 97 7.60 -2.12 -5.13
C ALA A 97 7.40 -1.12 -6.28
N GLU A 98 7.84 -1.46 -7.48
CA GLU A 98 7.64 -0.61 -8.67
C GLU A 98 6.17 -0.46 -9.06
N ILE A 99 5.36 -1.51 -8.93
CA ILE A 99 3.90 -1.47 -9.16
C ILE A 99 3.21 -0.54 -8.16
N ALA A 100 3.60 -0.58 -6.89
CA ALA A 100 3.02 0.23 -5.82
C ALA A 100 3.52 1.68 -5.80
N ARG A 101 4.71 1.95 -6.34
CA ARG A 101 5.38 3.25 -6.27
C ARG A 101 4.52 4.44 -6.67
N PRO A 102 3.78 4.43 -7.82
CA PRO A 102 2.95 5.57 -8.21
C PRO A 102 1.89 5.94 -7.16
N PHE A 103 1.26 4.93 -6.57
CA PHE A 103 0.27 5.14 -5.52
C PHE A 103 0.91 5.68 -4.23
N LEU A 104 1.99 5.08 -3.77
CA LEU A 104 2.69 5.50 -2.54
C LEU A 104 3.23 6.92 -2.67
N ARG A 105 3.83 7.26 -3.81
CA ARG A 105 4.29 8.62 -4.10
C ARG A 105 3.16 9.64 -4.01
N ALA A 106 2.03 9.34 -4.64
CA ALA A 106 0.87 10.22 -4.63
C ALA A 106 0.24 10.32 -3.23
N ALA A 107 0.17 9.22 -2.48
CA ALA A 107 -0.33 9.20 -1.10
C ALA A 107 0.54 10.06 -0.18
N ILE A 108 1.85 9.95 -0.29
CA ILE A 108 2.80 10.79 0.46
C ILE A 108 2.63 12.27 0.07
N ALA A 109 2.49 12.58 -1.22
CA ALA A 109 2.28 13.94 -1.68
C ALA A 109 0.95 14.55 -1.19
N VAL A 110 -0.09 13.73 -1.02
CA VAL A 110 -1.37 14.14 -0.43
C VAL A 110 -1.21 14.38 1.08
N ALA A 111 -0.49 13.50 1.77
CA ALA A 111 -0.22 13.63 3.20
C ALA A 111 0.72 14.81 3.54
N ASP A 112 1.54 15.24 2.59
CA ASP A 112 2.39 16.42 2.75
C ASP A 112 1.60 17.70 2.51
N SER A 113 1.25 18.39 3.59
CA SER A 113 0.59 19.69 3.53
C SER A 113 1.52 20.86 3.15
N GLY A 114 2.82 20.60 3.00
CA GLY A 114 3.81 21.59 2.61
C GLY A 114 3.74 21.92 1.11
N VAL A 115 3.97 23.18 0.79
CA VAL A 115 4.20 23.62 -0.60
C VAL A 115 5.68 23.42 -0.90
N HIS A 116 6.06 22.23 -1.31
CA HIS A 116 7.40 21.97 -1.81
C HIS A 116 7.38 22.06 -3.35
N GLU A 117 7.71 23.24 -3.86
CA GLU A 117 8.05 23.42 -5.27
C GLU A 117 9.50 22.93 -5.46
N GLY A 118 9.66 21.75 -6.05
CA GLY A 118 10.99 21.26 -6.41
C GLY A 118 11.03 19.77 -6.71
N ALA A 119 12.07 19.34 -7.41
CA ALA A 119 12.32 17.96 -7.82
C ALA A 119 12.85 17.05 -6.69
N ALA A 120 12.60 17.38 -5.44
CA ALA A 120 12.97 16.53 -4.30
C ALA A 120 12.08 15.28 -4.24
N PRO A 121 12.58 14.13 -3.76
CA PRO A 121 11.75 12.96 -3.50
C PRO A 121 10.56 13.34 -2.62
N ALA A 122 9.38 12.81 -2.95
CA ALA A 122 8.19 13.04 -2.13
C ALA A 122 8.44 12.53 -0.69
N SER A 123 8.14 13.36 0.31
CA SER A 123 8.21 12.98 1.72
C SER A 123 7.07 13.62 2.49
N ALA A 124 6.62 13.00 3.58
CA ALA A 124 5.56 13.51 4.44
C ALA A 124 5.96 13.41 5.92
N PRO A 125 5.45 14.30 6.80
CA PRO A 125 5.68 14.18 8.24
C PRO A 125 5.25 12.81 8.77
N VAL A 126 6.00 12.24 9.71
CA VAL A 126 5.69 10.94 10.37
C VAL A 126 4.25 10.91 10.88
N ALA A 127 3.78 11.99 11.52
CA ALA A 127 2.40 12.09 12.02
C ALA A 127 1.34 12.03 10.91
N ALA A 128 1.64 12.55 9.71
CA ALA A 128 0.74 12.47 8.56
C ALA A 128 0.71 11.05 7.99
N VAL A 129 1.84 10.37 7.94
CA VAL A 129 1.93 8.96 7.52
C VAL A 129 1.19 8.05 8.51
N GLU A 130 1.31 8.29 9.81
CA GLU A 130 0.52 7.58 10.83
C GLU A 130 -1.00 7.73 10.57
N ARG A 131 -1.46 8.96 10.30
CA ARG A 131 -2.88 9.20 9.95
C ARG A 131 -3.29 8.45 8.69
N ALA A 132 -2.46 8.47 7.65
CA ALA A 132 -2.73 7.74 6.42
C ALA A 132 -2.86 6.23 6.66
N LEU A 133 -1.97 5.63 7.45
CA LEU A 133 -2.03 4.22 7.81
C LEU A 133 -3.31 3.87 8.58
N ARG A 134 -3.74 4.72 9.51
CA ARG A 134 -5.01 4.53 10.24
C ARG A 134 -6.22 4.54 9.33
N VAL A 135 -6.26 5.47 8.40
CA VAL A 135 -7.35 5.59 7.42
C VAL A 135 -7.42 4.38 6.49
N LEU A 136 -6.28 3.79 6.18
CA LEU A 136 -6.17 2.56 5.40
C LEU A 136 -6.43 1.28 6.22
N GLY A 137 -6.80 1.41 7.50
CA GLY A 137 -7.25 0.30 8.34
C GLY A 137 -6.24 -0.23 9.35
N ALA A 138 -5.07 0.38 9.48
CA ALA A 138 -4.12 -0.01 10.52
C ALA A 138 -4.62 0.42 11.92
N GLY A 139 -4.48 -0.46 12.90
CA GLY A 139 -4.77 -0.11 14.30
C GLY A 139 -3.85 1.02 14.78
N ALA A 140 -4.32 1.82 15.75
CA ALA A 140 -3.63 3.03 16.19
C ALA A 140 -2.17 2.77 16.60
N ASP A 141 -1.93 1.74 17.43
CA ASP A 141 -0.58 1.40 17.90
C ASP A 141 0.31 0.91 16.75
N VAL A 142 -0.26 0.10 15.84
CA VAL A 142 0.46 -0.40 14.66
C VAL A 142 0.84 0.74 13.73
N ALA A 143 -0.09 1.67 13.47
CA ALA A 143 0.15 2.83 12.61
C ALA A 143 1.26 3.73 13.16
N SER A 144 1.26 3.97 14.48
CA SER A 144 2.29 4.80 15.14
C SER A 144 3.66 4.17 15.04
N VAL A 145 3.78 2.89 15.40
CA VAL A 145 5.07 2.17 15.33
C VAL A 145 5.55 2.07 13.88
N ALA A 146 4.65 1.77 12.94
CA ALA A 146 5.01 1.66 11.53
C ALA A 146 5.50 3.00 10.96
N ALA A 147 4.78 4.10 11.22
CA ALA A 147 5.18 5.42 10.72
C ALA A 147 6.55 5.85 11.27
N GLN A 148 6.84 5.60 12.55
CA GLN A 148 8.14 5.86 13.15
C GLN A 148 9.26 4.99 12.55
N SER A 149 8.96 3.73 12.25
CA SER A 149 9.94 2.83 11.63
C SER A 149 10.26 3.18 10.17
N LEU A 150 9.37 3.92 9.51
CA LEU A 150 9.57 4.41 8.15
C LEU A 150 10.46 5.66 8.08
N ASP A 151 10.64 6.37 9.18
CA ASP A 151 11.57 7.48 9.33
C ASP A 151 12.97 6.94 9.65
N ALA A 152 13.65 6.43 8.62
CA ALA A 152 14.89 5.67 8.78
C ALA A 152 16.08 6.54 9.23
N ASP A 153 16.11 7.79 8.83
CA ASP A 153 17.16 8.76 9.15
C ASP A 153 16.83 9.69 10.33
N HIS A 154 15.61 9.52 10.90
CA HIS A 154 15.11 10.27 12.05
C HIS A 154 15.04 11.78 11.83
N ASP A 155 14.71 12.20 10.61
CA ASP A 155 14.49 13.60 10.25
C ASP A 155 13.06 14.10 10.53
N GLY A 156 12.19 13.22 11.02
CA GLY A 156 10.78 13.49 11.31
C GLY A 156 9.86 13.36 10.07
N ARG A 157 10.38 12.83 8.98
CA ARG A 157 9.65 12.66 7.71
C ARG A 157 9.82 11.23 7.18
N VAL A 158 8.88 10.80 6.37
CA VAL A 158 8.95 9.52 5.65
C VAL A 158 9.12 9.81 4.17
N ALA A 159 10.21 9.32 3.60
CA ALA A 159 10.45 9.43 2.17
C ALA A 159 9.71 8.36 1.37
N GLU A 160 9.39 8.66 0.11
CA GLU A 160 8.78 7.70 -0.82
C GLU A 160 9.58 6.39 -0.91
N THR A 161 10.90 6.48 -0.97
CA THR A 161 11.80 5.33 -1.08
C THR A 161 11.68 4.39 0.11
N ASP A 162 11.54 4.93 1.33
CA ASP A 162 11.43 4.13 2.54
C ASP A 162 10.06 3.47 2.65
N ALA A 163 8.99 4.19 2.26
CA ALA A 163 7.65 3.63 2.18
C ALA A 163 7.56 2.47 1.18
N VAL A 164 8.19 2.62 0.00
CA VAL A 164 8.25 1.56 -1.03
C VAL A 164 9.03 0.35 -0.54
N ALA A 165 10.19 0.55 0.09
CA ALA A 165 11.00 -0.53 0.63
C ALA A 165 10.27 -1.30 1.75
N ALA A 166 9.59 -0.57 2.65
CA ALA A 166 8.83 -1.16 3.75
C ALA A 166 7.61 -1.94 3.25
N LEU A 167 6.88 -1.43 2.25
CA LEU A 167 5.78 -2.16 1.64
C LEU A 167 6.26 -3.49 1.06
N SER A 168 7.37 -3.47 0.31
CA SER A 168 7.97 -4.67 -0.25
C SER A 168 8.33 -5.69 0.84
N ALA A 169 8.98 -5.24 1.92
CA ALA A 169 9.33 -6.09 3.06
C ALA A 169 8.09 -6.66 3.77
N TYR A 170 7.06 -5.85 3.98
CA TYR A 170 5.81 -6.27 4.63
C TYR A 170 5.10 -7.38 3.87
N PHE A 171 5.07 -7.31 2.54
CA PHE A 171 4.40 -8.33 1.73
C PHE A 171 5.26 -9.55 1.43
N THR A 172 6.56 -9.54 1.74
CA THR A 172 7.40 -10.72 1.65
C THR A 172 7.06 -11.68 2.80
N VAL A 173 6.46 -12.82 2.49
CA VAL A 173 6.10 -13.87 3.45
C VAL A 173 6.93 -15.12 3.14
N ILE A 174 7.63 -15.61 4.16
CA ILE A 174 8.41 -16.85 4.06
C ILE A 174 7.45 -18.02 4.26
N GLU A 175 7.43 -18.97 3.31
CA GLU A 175 6.65 -20.21 3.46
C GLU A 175 7.18 -21.03 4.64
N PRO A 176 6.31 -21.77 5.36
CA PRO A 176 6.78 -22.73 6.34
C PRO A 176 7.60 -23.82 5.66
N ASP A 177 8.65 -24.26 6.33
CA ASP A 177 9.40 -25.44 5.90
C ASP A 177 8.46 -26.65 5.84
N ALA A 178 8.49 -27.40 4.73
CA ALA A 178 7.67 -28.57 4.51
C ALA A 178 8.10 -29.75 5.39
#